data_16e1aac109c39e149a25c216a0588dee
#
_entry.id   16e1aac109c39e149a25c216a0588dee
#
_cell.length_a   1.000
_cell.length_b   1.000
_cell.length_c   1.000
_cell.angle_alpha   90.00
_cell.angle_beta   90.00
_cell.angle_gamma   90.00
#
_symmetry.space_group_name_H-M   'P 1'
#
loop_
_entity.id
_entity.type
_entity.pdbx_description
1 polymer ?
#
loop_
_entity_poly.entity_id
_entity_poly.type
_entity_poly.pdbx_seq_one_letter_code
_entity_poly.pdbx_strand_id
1 'polypeptide(L)'
;MKLANRAMLLLCRLPHLLDESSVCILVKVVDSLIFQLLSMATSGKDKSDEQLRETGKSVLLVLEEWSQENRSPLLKGCVDSLSGAIINLNLPVWLRTLCIKGANQLLEKARRDEKGLVWERLSLRMDELFRFLLTCGVYDTQAAVVEFMFRFGQNLMQIQYVDMNNILLGFLGFCLGLSARVS
;
A
#
# COMPACT_ATOMS: atom_id res chain seq x y z
N MET A 1 -1.16 23.15 -3.55
CA MET A 1 -1.15 21.74 -3.96
C MET A 1 -0.88 21.50 -5.44
N LYS A 2 -1.60 22.10 -6.42
CA LYS A 2 -1.36 21.87 -7.87
C LYS A 2 0.10 22.13 -8.31
N LEU A 3 0.78 23.14 -7.77
CA LEU A 3 2.16 23.47 -8.11
C LEU A 3 3.15 22.43 -7.56
N ALA A 4 2.95 21.97 -6.32
CA ALA A 4 3.78 20.95 -5.69
C ALA A 4 3.67 19.60 -6.42
N ASN A 5 2.45 19.18 -6.80
CA ASN A 5 2.22 17.98 -7.58
C ASN A 5 2.90 18.04 -8.96
N ARG A 6 2.84 19.20 -9.65
CA ARG A 6 3.53 19.41 -10.93
C ARG A 6 5.05 19.40 -10.77
N ALA A 7 5.58 20.05 -9.73
CA ALA A 7 7.02 20.02 -9.45
C ALA A 7 7.50 18.60 -9.15
N MET A 8 6.75 17.82 -8.40
CA MET A 8 7.07 16.42 -8.12
C MET A 8 7.04 15.54 -9.38
N LEU A 9 6.01 15.68 -10.23
CA LEU A 9 5.95 14.95 -11.50
C LEU A 9 7.11 15.32 -12.43
N LEU A 10 7.58 16.56 -12.40
CA LEU A 10 8.78 16.98 -13.15
C LEU A 10 10.05 16.35 -12.57
N LEU A 11 10.20 16.34 -11.25
CA LEU A 11 11.34 15.72 -10.57
C LEU A 11 11.39 14.20 -10.80
N CYS A 12 10.24 13.53 -10.87
CA CYS A 12 10.16 12.10 -11.17
C CYS A 12 10.67 11.73 -12.57
N ARG A 13 10.69 12.68 -13.51
CA ARG A 13 11.23 12.47 -14.85
C ARG A 13 12.74 12.64 -14.96
N LEU A 14 13.41 12.98 -13.85
CA LEU A 14 14.85 13.23 -13.80
C LEU A 14 15.59 12.32 -12.82
N PRO A 15 15.23 11.02 -12.66
CA PRO A 15 15.82 10.15 -11.65
C PRO A 15 17.33 9.99 -11.81
N HIS A 16 17.84 9.98 -13.04
CA HIS A 16 19.27 9.80 -13.34
C HIS A 16 20.17 10.97 -12.94
N LEU A 17 19.60 12.10 -12.54
CA LEU A 17 20.34 13.31 -12.17
C LEU A 17 20.39 13.54 -10.66
N LEU A 18 19.76 12.65 -9.88
CA LEU A 18 19.65 12.83 -8.44
C LEU A 18 20.74 12.05 -7.72
N ASP A 19 21.47 12.73 -6.88
CA ASP A 19 22.39 12.10 -5.93
C ASP A 19 21.61 11.44 -4.77
N GLU A 20 22.29 10.61 -4.01
CA GLU A 20 21.69 9.82 -2.92
C GLU A 20 21.02 10.70 -1.86
N SER A 21 21.56 11.88 -1.59
CA SER A 21 20.99 12.85 -0.64
C SER A 21 19.68 13.44 -1.16
N SER A 22 19.59 13.75 -2.44
CA SER A 22 18.38 14.23 -3.09
C SER A 22 17.28 13.18 -3.11
N VAL A 23 17.63 11.91 -3.36
CA VAL A 23 16.69 10.78 -3.25
C VAL A 23 16.12 10.67 -1.83
N CYS A 24 16.95 10.80 -0.80
CA CYS A 24 16.49 10.73 0.59
C CYS A 24 15.51 11.88 0.93
N ILE A 25 15.75 13.09 0.44
CA ILE A 25 14.84 14.22 0.62
C ILE A 25 13.50 13.96 -0.07
N LEU A 26 13.53 13.48 -1.30
CA LEU A 26 12.31 13.20 -2.07
C LEU A 26 11.47 12.09 -1.46
N VAL A 27 12.10 11.04 -0.94
CA VAL A 27 11.38 9.99 -0.19
C VAL A 27 10.62 10.58 0.99
N LYS A 28 11.24 11.47 1.77
CA LYS A 28 10.56 12.17 2.87
C LYS A 28 9.41 13.05 2.39
N VAL A 29 9.56 13.70 1.24
CA VAL A 29 8.49 14.49 0.64
C VAL A 29 7.32 13.61 0.22
N VAL A 30 7.57 12.46 -0.41
CA VAL A 30 6.54 11.49 -0.80
C VAL A 30 5.80 10.96 0.43
N ASP A 31 6.54 10.54 1.46
CA ASP A 31 5.96 10.06 2.71
C ASP A 31 5.09 11.13 3.39
N SER A 32 5.59 12.37 3.47
CA SER A 32 4.84 13.51 4.00
C SER A 32 3.56 13.79 3.19
N LEU A 33 3.58 13.63 1.87
CA LEU A 33 2.39 13.79 1.03
C LEU A 33 1.37 12.68 1.26
N ILE A 34 1.82 11.43 1.40
CA ILE A 34 0.95 10.31 1.79
C ILE A 34 0.30 10.63 3.12
N PHE A 35 1.08 11.00 4.13
CA PHE A 35 0.58 11.34 5.45
C PHE A 35 -0.44 12.49 5.44
N GLN A 36 -0.16 13.58 4.68
CA GLN A 36 -1.10 14.69 4.52
C GLN A 36 -2.40 14.26 3.84
N LEU A 37 -2.32 13.41 2.81
CA LEU A 37 -3.47 12.87 2.11
C LEU A 37 -4.36 12.06 3.06
N LEU A 38 -3.76 11.21 3.90
CA LEU A 38 -4.44 10.40 4.91
C LEU A 38 -5.10 11.29 5.98
N SER A 39 -4.38 12.28 6.47
CA SER A 39 -4.89 13.23 7.47
C SER A 39 -6.08 14.05 6.93
N MET A 40 -6.03 14.47 5.67
CA MET A 40 -7.13 15.19 5.04
C MET A 40 -8.37 14.30 4.86
N ALA A 41 -8.18 13.03 4.52
CA ALA A 41 -9.26 12.07 4.34
C ALA A 41 -9.98 11.73 5.67
N THR A 42 -9.27 11.79 6.79
CA THR A 42 -9.84 11.52 8.12
C THR A 42 -10.46 12.74 8.79
N SER A 43 -10.05 13.95 8.42
CA SER A 43 -10.46 15.19 9.12
C SER A 43 -11.87 15.69 8.78
N GLY A 44 -12.56 15.08 7.83
CA GLY A 44 -13.95 15.44 7.47
C GLY A 44 -14.14 16.90 6.98
N LYS A 45 -13.06 17.67 6.81
CA LYS A 45 -13.14 19.06 6.36
C LYS A 45 -13.40 19.11 4.86
N ASP A 46 -14.37 19.93 4.47
CA ASP A 46 -14.95 20.24 3.15
C ASP A 46 -13.95 20.50 1.98
N LYS A 47 -12.93 19.69 1.82
CA LYS A 47 -12.21 19.68 0.55
C LYS A 47 -12.95 18.75 -0.39
N SER A 48 -13.23 19.23 -1.59
CA SER A 48 -13.93 18.44 -2.59
C SER A 48 -13.21 17.07 -2.72
N ASP A 49 -13.96 15.99 -2.61
CA ASP A 49 -13.49 14.60 -2.76
C ASP A 49 -12.65 14.44 -4.04
N GLU A 50 -12.94 15.25 -5.05
CA GLU A 50 -12.21 15.33 -6.31
C GLU A 50 -10.77 15.83 -6.17
N GLN A 51 -10.51 16.88 -5.37
CA GLN A 51 -9.13 17.35 -5.12
C GLN A 51 -8.30 16.30 -4.37
N LEU A 52 -8.94 15.60 -3.46
CA LEU A 52 -8.30 14.54 -2.71
C LEU A 52 -7.93 13.37 -3.64
N ARG A 53 -8.83 12.98 -4.54
CA ARG A 53 -8.62 11.94 -5.56
C ARG A 53 -7.50 12.31 -6.55
N GLU A 54 -7.49 13.54 -7.04
CA GLU A 54 -6.43 14.03 -7.94
C GLU A 54 -5.05 14.02 -7.26
N THR A 55 -4.99 14.42 -5.99
CA THR A 55 -3.74 14.35 -5.22
C THR A 55 -3.31 12.90 -5.03
N GLY A 56 -4.23 12.01 -4.69
CA GLY A 56 -3.96 10.59 -4.51
C GLY A 56 -3.43 9.94 -5.80
N LYS A 57 -4.04 10.22 -6.94
CA LYS A 57 -3.54 9.76 -8.25
C LYS A 57 -2.13 10.27 -8.53
N SER A 58 -1.85 11.54 -8.20
CA SER A 58 -0.50 12.11 -8.39
C SER A 58 0.54 11.40 -7.52
N VAL A 59 0.20 11.06 -6.27
CA VAL A 59 1.08 10.28 -5.39
C VAL A 59 1.33 8.88 -5.96
N LEU A 60 0.29 8.21 -6.46
CA LEU A 60 0.45 6.88 -7.08
C LEU A 60 1.37 6.93 -8.29
N LEU A 61 1.19 7.91 -9.18
CA LEU A 61 2.06 8.10 -10.34
C LEU A 61 3.52 8.32 -9.93
N VAL A 62 3.76 9.10 -8.87
CA VAL A 62 5.10 9.29 -8.33
C VAL A 62 5.70 7.97 -7.83
N LEU A 63 4.93 7.17 -7.09
CA LEU A 63 5.38 5.87 -6.62
C LEU A 63 5.67 4.92 -7.78
N GLU A 64 4.86 4.93 -8.82
CA GLU A 64 5.03 4.10 -10.02
C GLU A 64 6.32 4.46 -10.79
N GLU A 65 6.47 5.72 -11.16
CA GLU A 65 7.65 6.21 -11.91
C GLU A 65 8.95 6.00 -11.12
N TRP A 66 8.94 6.35 -9.83
CA TRP A 66 10.12 6.26 -8.98
C TRP A 66 10.45 4.83 -8.55
N SER A 67 9.49 3.93 -8.51
CA SER A 67 9.73 2.53 -8.18
C SER A 67 10.64 1.84 -9.20
N GLN A 68 10.79 2.38 -10.39
CA GLN A 68 11.69 1.81 -11.40
C GLN A 68 13.15 1.86 -10.95
N GLU A 69 13.59 2.96 -10.34
CA GLU A 69 15.00 3.19 -9.98
C GLU A 69 15.24 3.28 -8.47
N ASN A 70 14.31 3.89 -7.73
CA ASN A 70 14.46 4.21 -6.31
C ASN A 70 13.54 3.39 -5.39
N ARG A 71 13.20 2.16 -5.80
CA ARG A 71 12.26 1.30 -5.08
C ARG A 71 12.62 1.07 -3.62
N SER A 72 13.87 0.68 -3.35
CA SER A 72 14.31 0.36 -1.99
C SER A 72 14.23 1.56 -1.03
N PRO A 73 14.74 2.74 -1.38
CA PRO A 73 14.55 3.93 -0.57
C PRO A 73 13.08 4.30 -0.34
N LEU A 74 12.24 4.23 -1.40
CA LEU A 74 10.81 4.52 -1.29
C LEU A 74 10.09 3.53 -0.39
N LEU A 75 10.35 2.24 -0.55
CA LEU A 75 9.72 1.22 0.29
C LEU A 75 10.08 1.43 1.76
N LYS A 76 11.36 1.63 2.07
CA LYS A 76 11.82 1.87 3.44
C LYS A 76 11.27 3.17 4.03
N GLY A 77 11.17 4.22 3.24
CA GLY A 77 10.70 5.53 3.72
C GLY A 77 9.19 5.65 3.84
N CYS A 78 8.42 4.91 3.03
CA CYS A 78 6.95 5.02 2.99
C CYS A 78 6.22 3.82 3.60
N VAL A 79 6.96 2.79 4.09
CA VAL A 79 6.34 1.54 4.58
C VAL A 79 5.35 1.78 5.71
N ASP A 80 5.67 2.66 6.64
CA ASP A 80 4.82 2.93 7.80
C ASP A 80 3.53 3.65 7.40
N SER A 81 3.62 4.68 6.57
CA SER A 81 2.46 5.43 6.07
C SER A 81 1.56 4.56 5.20
N LEU A 82 2.14 3.78 4.28
CA LEU A 82 1.38 2.89 3.40
C LEU A 82 0.72 1.76 4.18
N SER A 83 1.45 1.08 5.06
CA SER A 83 0.90 0.00 5.89
C SER A 83 -0.21 0.51 6.80
N GLY A 84 0.00 1.65 7.46
CA GLY A 84 -1.02 2.30 8.29
C GLY A 84 -2.28 2.64 7.50
N ALA A 85 -2.14 3.12 6.26
CA ALA A 85 -3.28 3.42 5.39
C ALA A 85 -4.05 2.17 4.97
N ILE A 86 -3.35 1.10 4.61
CA ILE A 86 -3.96 -0.15 4.14
C ILE A 86 -4.90 -0.74 5.19
N ILE A 87 -4.52 -0.70 6.46
CA ILE A 87 -5.30 -1.29 7.56
C ILE A 87 -6.27 -0.31 8.23
N ASN A 88 -6.24 0.99 7.92
CA ASN A 88 -7.11 1.98 8.55
C ASN A 88 -8.54 1.91 7.99
N LEU A 89 -9.47 1.36 8.78
CA LEU A 89 -10.88 1.19 8.40
C LEU A 89 -11.64 2.51 8.25
N ASN A 90 -11.15 3.60 8.82
CA ASN A 90 -11.78 4.93 8.71
C ASN A 90 -11.47 5.64 7.39
N LEU A 91 -10.55 5.10 6.58
CA LEU A 91 -10.23 5.66 5.28
C LEU A 91 -11.21 5.18 4.21
N PRO A 92 -11.56 6.05 3.25
CA PRO A 92 -12.36 5.65 2.09
C PRO A 92 -11.73 4.48 1.33
N VAL A 93 -12.57 3.56 0.82
CA VAL A 93 -12.10 2.37 0.08
C VAL A 93 -11.16 2.74 -1.06
N TRP A 94 -11.51 3.77 -1.86
CA TRP A 94 -10.68 4.21 -2.97
C TRP A 94 -9.26 4.63 -2.55
N LEU A 95 -9.10 5.27 -1.39
CA LEU A 95 -7.80 5.73 -0.90
C LEU A 95 -6.96 4.54 -0.39
N ARG A 96 -7.59 3.60 0.31
CA ARG A 96 -6.94 2.35 0.72
C ARG A 96 -6.48 1.55 -0.51
N THR A 97 -7.34 1.43 -1.54
CA THR A 97 -6.98 0.80 -2.82
C THR A 97 -5.75 1.44 -3.46
N LEU A 98 -5.69 2.76 -3.45
CA LEU A 98 -4.58 3.52 -3.99
C LEU A 98 -3.28 3.24 -3.23
N CYS A 99 -3.32 3.20 -1.90
CA CYS A 99 -2.16 2.83 -1.07
C CYS A 99 -1.72 1.38 -1.31
N ILE A 100 -2.67 0.45 -1.48
CA ILE A 100 -2.37 -0.96 -1.82
C ILE A 100 -1.69 -1.05 -3.20
N LYS A 101 -2.20 -0.34 -4.21
CA LYS A 101 -1.58 -0.30 -5.54
C LYS A 101 -0.17 0.29 -5.49
N GLY A 102 0.04 1.37 -4.75
CA GLY A 102 1.37 1.94 -4.53
C GLY A 102 2.33 0.95 -3.84
N ALA A 103 1.86 0.26 -2.82
CA ALA A 103 2.63 -0.78 -2.15
C ALA A 103 2.95 -1.97 -3.10
N ASN A 104 2.01 -2.38 -3.96
CA ASN A 104 2.23 -3.41 -4.97
C ASN A 104 3.35 -3.02 -5.94
N GLN A 105 3.39 -1.77 -6.41
CA GLN A 105 4.47 -1.28 -7.27
C GLN A 105 5.84 -1.38 -6.58
N LEU A 106 5.91 -0.98 -5.31
CA LEU A 106 7.15 -1.06 -4.54
C LEU A 106 7.57 -2.50 -4.25
N LEU A 107 6.62 -3.43 -4.08
CA LEU A 107 6.89 -4.84 -3.77
C LEU A 107 7.22 -5.69 -4.98
N GLU A 108 6.93 -5.23 -6.20
CA GLU A 108 7.05 -6.05 -7.43
C GLU A 108 8.39 -6.75 -7.59
N LYS A 109 9.50 -6.01 -7.38
CA LYS A 109 10.86 -6.55 -7.45
C LYS A 109 11.62 -6.36 -6.13
N ALA A 110 10.90 -6.15 -5.03
CA ALA A 110 11.50 -5.95 -3.72
C ALA A 110 12.22 -7.22 -3.25
N ARG A 111 13.36 -7.03 -2.59
CA ARG A 111 14.14 -8.11 -1.99
C ARG A 111 13.42 -8.67 -0.77
N ARG A 112 13.89 -9.83 -0.30
CA ARG A 112 13.29 -10.54 0.85
C ARG A 112 13.32 -9.71 2.14
N ASP A 113 14.44 -9.06 2.42
CA ASP A 113 14.60 -8.19 3.58
C ASP A 113 13.63 -7.00 3.54
N GLU A 114 13.42 -6.43 2.36
CA GLU A 114 12.48 -5.32 2.14
C GLU A 114 11.01 -5.76 2.30
N LYS A 115 10.66 -6.94 1.82
CA LYS A 115 9.33 -7.54 2.04
C LYS A 115 9.11 -7.85 3.52
N GLY A 116 10.16 -8.22 4.24
CA GLY A 116 10.14 -8.41 5.69
C GLY A 116 9.67 -7.17 6.45
N LEU A 117 10.08 -5.97 6.01
CA LEU A 117 9.62 -4.72 6.64
C LEU A 117 8.09 -4.54 6.57
N VAL A 118 7.50 -4.88 5.42
CA VAL A 118 6.03 -4.83 5.25
C VAL A 118 5.35 -5.89 6.12
N TRP A 119 5.93 -7.09 6.19
CA TRP A 119 5.43 -8.17 7.03
C TRP A 119 5.43 -7.79 8.52
N GLU A 120 6.52 -7.22 9.03
CA GLU A 120 6.61 -6.77 10.42
C GLU A 120 5.49 -5.78 10.80
N ARG A 121 5.05 -4.95 9.84
CA ARG A 121 3.98 -3.97 10.07
C ARG A 121 2.56 -4.56 9.98
N LEU A 122 2.37 -5.60 9.18
CA LEU A 122 1.04 -6.09 8.83
C LEU A 122 0.72 -7.48 9.38
N SER A 123 1.71 -8.29 9.77
CA SER A 123 1.49 -9.68 10.19
C SER A 123 0.47 -9.85 11.31
N LEU A 124 0.51 -8.97 12.31
CA LEU A 124 -0.43 -8.99 13.44
C LEU A 124 -1.84 -8.48 13.10
N ARG A 125 -2.04 -7.95 11.89
CA ARG A 125 -3.30 -7.35 11.44
C ARG A 125 -3.80 -7.94 10.11
N MET A 126 -3.36 -9.14 9.79
CA MET A 126 -3.74 -9.85 8.57
C MET A 126 -5.24 -10.15 8.52
N ASP A 127 -5.86 -10.42 9.65
CA ASP A 127 -7.31 -10.62 9.78
C ASP A 127 -8.12 -9.39 9.34
N GLU A 128 -7.63 -8.18 9.64
CA GLU A 128 -8.25 -6.92 9.18
C GLU A 128 -8.12 -6.75 7.67
N LEU A 129 -6.98 -7.11 7.09
CA LEU A 129 -6.77 -7.09 5.65
C LEU A 129 -7.69 -8.08 4.94
N PHE A 130 -7.83 -9.30 5.48
CA PHE A 130 -8.78 -10.29 4.96
C PHE A 130 -10.23 -9.84 5.07
N ARG A 131 -10.61 -9.29 6.23
CA ARG A 131 -11.96 -8.74 6.42
C ARG A 131 -12.22 -7.64 5.40
N PHE A 132 -11.26 -6.77 5.15
CA PHE A 132 -11.38 -5.73 4.14
C PHE A 132 -11.55 -6.31 2.73
N LEU A 133 -10.73 -7.30 2.36
CA LEU A 133 -10.84 -8.01 1.09
C LEU A 133 -12.27 -8.55 0.86
N LEU A 134 -12.86 -9.15 1.89
CA LEU A 134 -14.18 -9.79 1.81
C LEU A 134 -15.34 -8.78 1.81
N THR A 135 -15.17 -7.62 2.45
CA THR A 135 -16.26 -6.67 2.72
C THR A 135 -16.23 -5.41 1.86
N CYS A 136 -15.13 -5.11 1.18
CA CYS A 136 -15.02 -3.84 0.43
C CYS A 136 -15.97 -3.75 -0.77
N GLY A 137 -16.45 -4.88 -1.32
CA GLY A 137 -17.46 -4.92 -2.38
C GLY A 137 -17.01 -4.34 -3.73
N VAL A 138 -15.72 -4.02 -3.89
CA VAL A 138 -15.15 -3.42 -5.10
C VAL A 138 -14.11 -4.36 -5.68
N TYR A 139 -14.40 -4.92 -6.85
CA TYR A 139 -13.54 -5.93 -7.50
C TYR A 139 -12.09 -5.47 -7.70
N ASP A 140 -11.88 -4.24 -8.18
CA ASP A 140 -10.54 -3.67 -8.37
C ASP A 140 -9.74 -3.60 -7.07
N THR A 141 -10.41 -3.30 -5.97
CA THR A 141 -9.82 -3.32 -4.62
C THR A 141 -9.47 -4.74 -4.19
N GLN A 142 -10.38 -5.69 -4.41
CA GLN A 142 -10.16 -7.09 -4.06
C GLN A 142 -8.97 -7.67 -4.82
N ALA A 143 -8.89 -7.41 -6.13
CA ALA A 143 -7.76 -7.82 -6.95
C ALA A 143 -6.43 -7.22 -6.45
N ALA A 144 -6.42 -5.93 -6.12
CA ALA A 144 -5.22 -5.26 -5.59
C ALA A 144 -4.78 -5.83 -4.23
N VAL A 145 -5.72 -6.19 -3.34
CA VAL A 145 -5.41 -6.82 -2.05
C VAL A 145 -4.84 -8.22 -2.25
N VAL A 146 -5.42 -9.02 -3.12
CA VAL A 146 -4.92 -10.39 -3.43
C VAL A 146 -3.51 -10.31 -4.00
N GLU A 147 -3.27 -9.40 -4.96
CA GLU A 147 -1.95 -9.16 -5.52
C GLU A 147 -0.94 -8.76 -4.44
N PHE A 148 -1.33 -7.84 -3.55
CA PHE A 148 -0.52 -7.39 -2.43
C PHE A 148 -0.10 -8.55 -1.52
N MET A 149 -1.06 -9.38 -1.11
CA MET A 149 -0.81 -10.55 -0.27
C MET A 149 0.11 -11.55 -0.96
N PHE A 150 -0.06 -11.77 -2.26
CA PHE A 150 0.81 -12.63 -3.06
C PHE A 150 2.24 -12.10 -3.14
N ARG A 151 2.42 -10.80 -3.44
CA ARG A 151 3.73 -10.18 -3.61
C ARG A 151 4.59 -10.19 -2.35
N PHE A 152 4.02 -9.90 -1.19
CA PHE A 152 4.81 -9.94 0.04
C PHE A 152 4.86 -11.34 0.67
N GLY A 153 3.88 -12.20 0.41
CA GLY A 153 3.81 -13.57 0.94
C GLY A 153 4.74 -14.56 0.28
N GLN A 154 5.04 -14.41 -1.01
CA GLN A 154 5.80 -15.39 -1.80
C GLN A 154 7.14 -15.81 -1.18
N ASN A 155 7.85 -14.92 -0.52
CA ASN A 155 9.16 -15.22 0.06
C ASN A 155 9.09 -15.61 1.55
N LEU A 156 7.92 -15.48 2.16
CA LEU A 156 7.69 -15.82 3.57
C LEU A 156 7.15 -17.24 3.72
N MET A 157 6.56 -17.80 2.66
CA MET A 157 6.03 -19.18 2.64
C MET A 157 7.08 -20.24 3.00
N GLN A 158 8.35 -20.00 2.75
CA GLN A 158 9.41 -20.94 3.13
C GLN A 158 9.71 -20.96 4.64
N ILE A 159 9.23 -19.96 5.40
CA ILE A 159 9.50 -19.86 6.83
C ILE A 159 8.30 -20.26 7.69
N GLN A 160 7.05 -20.07 7.20
CA GLN A 160 5.82 -20.30 7.96
C GLN A 160 4.75 -21.00 7.11
N TYR A 161 5.09 -22.16 6.55
CA TYR A 161 4.17 -22.99 5.76
C TYR A 161 2.86 -23.33 6.50
N VAL A 162 2.87 -23.30 7.82
CA VAL A 162 1.73 -23.65 8.67
C VAL A 162 0.68 -22.53 8.74
N ASP A 163 1.09 -21.28 8.84
CA ASP A 163 0.13 -20.17 9.02
C ASP A 163 -0.59 -19.76 7.74
N MET A 164 0.09 -19.77 6.60
CA MET A 164 -0.54 -19.40 5.32
C MET A 164 -1.58 -20.44 4.84
N ASN A 165 -1.35 -21.73 5.11
CA ASN A 165 -2.35 -22.75 4.82
C ASN A 165 -3.61 -22.58 5.67
N ASN A 166 -3.47 -22.22 6.93
CA ASN A 166 -4.62 -21.94 7.81
C ASN A 166 -5.38 -20.68 7.36
N ILE A 167 -4.67 -19.67 6.89
CA ILE A 167 -5.23 -18.44 6.36
C ILE A 167 -5.97 -18.70 5.02
N LEU A 168 -5.36 -19.45 4.10
CA LEU A 168 -5.97 -19.83 2.82
C LEU A 168 -7.16 -20.79 3.02
N LEU A 169 -7.07 -21.73 3.95
CA LEU A 169 -8.17 -22.63 4.31
C LEU A 169 -9.32 -21.87 4.98
N GLY A 170 -9.03 -20.89 5.83
CA GLY A 170 -10.03 -19.99 6.38
C GLY A 170 -10.72 -19.15 5.31
N PHE A 171 -9.96 -18.66 4.33
CA PHE A 171 -10.46 -17.92 3.17
C PHE A 171 -11.35 -18.80 2.27
N LEU A 172 -10.88 -19.98 1.90
CA LEU A 172 -11.65 -20.95 1.10
C LEU A 172 -12.89 -21.43 1.85
N GLY A 173 -12.79 -21.70 3.14
CA GLY A 173 -13.92 -22.06 4.00
C GLY A 173 -14.99 -20.99 4.05
N PHE A 174 -14.60 -19.73 4.12
CA PHE A 174 -15.52 -18.59 4.09
C PHE A 174 -16.15 -18.37 2.69
N CYS A 175 -15.35 -18.42 1.62
CA CYS A 175 -15.84 -18.28 0.24
C CYS A 175 -16.80 -19.41 -0.17
N LEU A 176 -16.63 -20.62 0.39
CA LEU A 176 -17.47 -21.79 0.11
C LEU A 176 -18.66 -21.90 1.08
N GLY A 177 -18.86 -20.94 1.97
CA GLY A 177 -19.95 -20.96 2.95
C GLY A 177 -19.81 -22.06 3.99
N LEU A 178 -18.62 -22.71 4.09
CA LEU A 178 -18.31 -23.72 5.07
C LEU A 178 -17.95 -23.06 6.41
N SER A 179 -18.89 -22.30 6.95
CA SER A 179 -18.81 -21.84 8.34
C SER A 179 -18.88 -23.07 9.23
N ALA A 180 -17.73 -23.54 9.69
CA ALA A 180 -17.68 -24.50 10.78
C ALA A 180 -18.33 -23.85 12.00
N ARG A 181 -19.57 -24.21 12.26
CA ARG A 181 -20.16 -24.05 13.60
C ARG A 181 -19.30 -24.91 14.52
N VAL A 182 -18.39 -24.26 15.22
CA VAL A 182 -17.74 -24.86 16.39
C VAL A 182 -18.82 -24.83 17.48
N SER A 183 -19.40 -25.99 17.71
CA SER A 183 -20.19 -26.30 18.91
C SER A 183 -19.29 -26.47 20.09
#